data_412dbc754ee91c05852135fac0cd7a28
#
_entry.id   412dbc754ee91c05852135fac0cd7a28
#
_cell.length_a   1.000
_cell.length_b   1.000
_cell.length_c   1.000
_cell.angle_alpha   90.00
_cell.angle_beta   90.00
_cell.angle_gamma   90.00
#
_symmetry.space_group_name_H-M   'P 1'
#
loop_
_entity.id
_entity.type
_entity.pdbx_description
1 polymer ?
#
loop_
_entity_poly.entity_id
_entity_poly.type
_entity_poly.pdbx_seq_one_letter_code
_entity_poly.pdbx_strand_id
1 'polypeptide(L)'
;MPPETPRQGIFFNATERRELYAVRRFMRAALQEKLGLRVPFDVYFQDPLVAESNPDLAFDQDCLIPWEPGISDGPTSARLAVVDYDAHTETVAPPAQWDIKQNAFLDPDGKVLDRHNADSPQFHQVNVWAIAQRALDFFESAFALGRRIPWGFDGNRLLLVPHAGPGENAYYDRESHSLQFYYFDRPDAGRIYTCLSTDIVCHEFGHAVLDGIRPHFNEAIIPETAAFHEFLGDLTAILSALRNNAFREHLIAETEGDLTRESTLSSLAEQFGNFVEGKPYLRSARNRLKMAQVEGDQRPHYMSQVLTGVMFDIIISLSKYYVTVRKRTVPQAFWDTIQRMQNVAIQPLDLLPPCDVTFRDYALAVLRADEISSPTDPDDYRGAMLDAFVSRGILRKEDRTALRTPHHVFERLDLDVFYDVETIASSRADAYRFLDDNRRKLFIPLNADVVVADLSRAQKFTREARRLPEQILLQYVWREDIELTGPEFGRFDGQSTTMLCGATLALNQNGECIAWSRKPGTQAPGTTRAAAAERELGRVRREQFRDAIASRIRAGRIGTTLGSAKGLLASNTPPITARTVDGGLRFELAPHFGIHDDKDDAQGGRPWQISS
;
A
#
# COMPACT_ATOMS: atom_id res chain seq x y z
N MET A 1 23.10 40.60 -9.56
CA MET A 1 21.74 40.20 -9.91
C MET A 1 21.68 38.69 -9.65
N PRO A 2 20.76 38.18 -8.85
CA PRO A 2 20.53 36.75 -8.87
C PRO A 2 20.12 36.34 -10.28
N PRO A 3 20.55 35.18 -10.78
CA PRO A 3 20.19 34.74 -12.11
C PRO A 3 18.66 34.67 -12.17
N GLU A 4 18.08 35.36 -13.18
CA GLU A 4 16.65 35.20 -13.48
C GLU A 4 16.36 33.70 -13.54
N THR A 5 15.50 33.26 -12.69
CA THR A 5 15.15 31.85 -12.57
C THR A 5 14.60 31.38 -13.92
N PRO A 6 15.19 30.35 -14.56
CA PRO A 6 14.72 29.80 -15.84
C PRO A 6 13.27 29.28 -15.79
N ARG A 7 12.65 29.36 -14.61
CA ARG A 7 11.32 28.83 -14.28
C ARG A 7 10.17 29.56 -15.00
N GLN A 8 10.26 30.86 -15.22
CA GLN A 8 9.13 31.61 -15.81
C GLN A 8 8.83 31.20 -17.26
N GLY A 9 9.85 30.94 -18.10
CA GLY A 9 9.65 30.52 -19.48
C GLY A 9 9.01 29.14 -19.65
N ILE A 10 9.33 28.20 -18.77
CA ILE A 10 8.85 26.81 -18.84
C ILE A 10 7.34 26.70 -18.56
N PHE A 11 6.81 27.60 -17.74
CA PHE A 11 5.43 27.49 -17.27
C PHE A 11 4.41 28.21 -18.12
N PHE A 12 4.84 29.06 -19.08
CA PHE A 12 3.94 29.87 -19.89
C PHE A 12 3.63 29.28 -21.27
N ASN A 13 4.41 28.32 -21.75
CA ASN A 13 4.17 27.66 -23.03
C ASN A 13 3.36 26.37 -22.85
N ALA A 14 2.12 26.37 -23.33
CA ALA A 14 1.22 25.22 -23.20
C ALA A 14 1.70 23.96 -23.94
N THR A 15 2.45 24.13 -25.03
CA THR A 15 3.03 23.05 -25.83
C THR A 15 4.19 22.40 -25.07
N GLU A 16 5.10 23.22 -24.55
CA GLU A 16 6.21 22.74 -23.72
C GLU A 16 5.72 22.04 -22.44
N ARG A 17 4.63 22.55 -21.83
CA ARG A 17 4.01 21.87 -20.69
C ARG A 17 3.57 20.44 -21.04
N ARG A 18 2.91 20.26 -22.18
CA ARG A 18 2.42 18.93 -22.59
C ARG A 18 3.59 17.96 -22.78
N GLU A 19 4.65 18.38 -23.40
CA GLU A 19 5.87 17.58 -23.60
C GLU A 19 6.59 17.31 -22.27
N LEU A 20 6.72 18.31 -21.40
CA LEU A 20 7.32 18.16 -20.09
C LEU A 20 6.55 17.14 -19.22
N TYR A 21 5.23 17.17 -19.25
CA TYR A 21 4.42 16.17 -18.53
C TYR A 21 4.58 14.77 -19.12
N ALA A 22 4.65 14.63 -20.42
CA ALA A 22 4.85 13.35 -21.08
C ALA A 22 6.18 12.70 -20.70
N VAL A 23 7.26 13.48 -20.60
CA VAL A 23 8.61 12.97 -20.31
C VAL A 23 9.00 13.00 -18.84
N ARG A 24 8.31 13.78 -17.99
CA ARG A 24 8.65 13.98 -16.57
C ARG A 24 8.86 12.67 -15.82
N ARG A 25 8.04 11.67 -16.07
CA ARG A 25 8.14 10.35 -15.46
C ARG A 25 9.46 9.63 -15.73
N PHE A 26 10.10 9.96 -16.84
CA PHE A 26 11.28 9.26 -17.35
C PHE A 26 12.56 10.06 -17.19
N MET A 27 12.44 11.32 -16.81
CA MET A 27 13.60 12.17 -16.58
C MET A 27 14.27 11.80 -15.26
N ARG A 28 15.61 11.85 -15.24
CA ARG A 28 16.38 11.69 -14.00
C ARG A 28 16.04 12.81 -13.02
N ALA A 29 15.94 12.50 -11.72
CA ALA A 29 15.58 13.46 -10.68
C ALA A 29 16.44 14.75 -10.73
N ALA A 30 17.76 14.60 -10.85
CA ALA A 30 18.67 15.75 -10.96
C ALA A 30 18.38 16.66 -12.16
N LEU A 31 17.90 16.11 -13.30
CA LEU A 31 17.52 16.92 -14.45
C LEU A 31 16.19 17.63 -14.21
N GLN A 32 15.23 16.96 -13.57
CA GLN A 32 13.95 17.56 -13.20
C GLN A 32 14.15 18.73 -12.24
N GLU A 33 15.02 18.57 -11.26
CA GLU A 33 15.40 19.62 -10.31
C GLU A 33 16.04 20.81 -11.02
N LYS A 34 17.05 20.57 -11.88
CA LYS A 34 17.70 21.61 -12.66
C LYS A 34 16.73 22.41 -13.54
N LEU A 35 15.66 21.78 -14.01
CA LEU A 35 14.61 22.43 -14.80
C LEU A 35 13.51 23.06 -13.93
N GLY A 36 13.60 22.99 -12.60
CA GLY A 36 12.58 23.50 -11.70
C GLY A 36 11.27 22.72 -11.74
N LEU A 37 11.31 21.45 -12.16
CA LEU A 37 10.16 20.54 -12.16
C LEU A 37 10.00 19.81 -10.82
N ARG A 38 10.90 20.05 -9.87
CA ARG A 38 10.82 19.61 -8.48
C ARG A 38 11.05 20.77 -7.55
N VAL A 39 10.30 20.80 -6.48
CA VAL A 39 10.34 21.84 -5.45
C VAL A 39 10.80 21.19 -4.16
N PRO A 40 11.85 21.73 -3.50
CA PRO A 40 12.31 21.23 -2.22
C PRO A 40 11.39 21.73 -1.09
N PHE A 41 11.16 20.86 -0.12
CA PHE A 41 10.52 21.20 1.15
C PHE A 41 11.32 20.58 2.30
N ASP A 42 11.40 21.27 3.41
CA ASP A 42 11.85 20.70 4.66
C ASP A 42 10.69 19.89 5.24
N VAL A 43 10.96 18.64 5.61
CA VAL A 43 9.99 17.79 6.31
C VAL A 43 10.69 17.07 7.45
N TYR A 44 9.97 16.69 8.49
CA TYR A 44 10.52 15.75 9.46
C TYR A 44 10.87 14.44 8.75
N PHE A 45 12.07 13.97 8.99
CA PHE A 45 12.49 12.67 8.46
C PHE A 45 12.13 11.54 9.43
N GLN A 46 12.34 11.77 10.73
CA GLN A 46 11.95 10.86 11.82
C GLN A 46 10.99 11.57 12.77
N ASP A 47 10.37 10.79 13.65
CA ASP A 47 9.58 11.33 14.75
C ASP A 47 10.35 12.40 15.52
N PRO A 48 9.73 13.52 15.94
CA PRO A 48 10.41 14.59 16.68
C PRO A 48 11.19 14.10 17.89
N LEU A 49 10.72 13.09 18.61
CA LEU A 49 11.42 12.53 19.78
C LEU A 49 12.64 11.69 19.41
N VAL A 50 12.59 10.98 18.32
CA VAL A 50 13.75 10.26 17.78
C VAL A 50 14.76 11.26 17.25
N ALA A 51 14.28 12.36 16.67
CA ALA A 51 15.08 13.48 16.20
C ALA A 51 15.87 14.17 17.32
N GLU A 52 15.34 14.25 18.54
CA GLU A 52 16.09 14.76 19.70
C GLU A 52 17.37 13.96 19.99
N SER A 53 17.31 12.63 19.79
CA SER A 53 18.46 11.74 19.96
C SER A 53 19.43 11.77 18.78
N ASN A 54 18.95 12.13 17.58
CA ASN A 54 19.71 12.18 16.33
C ASN A 54 19.41 13.46 15.53
N PRO A 55 19.89 14.65 15.97
CA PRO A 55 19.53 15.92 15.33
C PRO A 55 19.88 16.02 13.84
N ASP A 56 20.92 15.31 13.38
CA ASP A 56 21.34 15.27 11.97
C ASP A 56 20.32 14.51 11.08
N LEU A 57 19.46 13.71 11.67
CA LEU A 57 18.38 12.97 11.01
C LEU A 57 16.99 13.56 11.28
N ALA A 58 16.92 14.71 11.98
CA ALA A 58 15.63 15.32 12.32
C ALA A 58 14.82 15.70 11.08
N PHE A 59 15.48 16.31 10.09
CA PHE A 59 14.82 16.83 8.90
C PHE A 59 15.41 16.28 7.60
N ASP A 60 14.53 15.98 6.65
CA ASP A 60 14.88 15.80 5.24
C ASP A 60 14.74 17.16 4.53
N GLN A 61 15.86 17.76 4.20
CA GLN A 61 15.95 19.04 3.51
C GLN A 61 15.83 18.87 1.98
N ASP A 62 15.94 17.65 1.50
CA ASP A 62 15.91 17.27 0.08
C ASP A 62 14.60 16.57 -0.29
N CYS A 63 13.51 16.83 0.44
CA CYS A 63 12.20 16.32 0.07
C CYS A 63 11.70 17.01 -1.20
N LEU A 64 12.09 16.45 -2.35
CA LEU A 64 11.81 17.00 -3.67
C LEU A 64 10.43 16.55 -4.16
N ILE A 65 9.49 17.47 -4.24
CA ILE A 65 8.12 17.23 -4.71
C ILE A 65 7.99 17.64 -6.18
N PRO A 66 7.36 16.82 -7.04
CA PRO A 66 7.07 17.19 -8.41
C PRO A 66 6.22 18.47 -8.45
N TRP A 67 6.71 19.50 -9.17
CA TRP A 67 5.92 20.69 -9.40
C TRP A 67 4.71 20.38 -10.29
N GLU A 68 3.58 20.99 -9.98
CA GLU A 68 2.39 20.96 -10.83
C GLU A 68 1.63 22.30 -10.73
N PRO A 69 0.87 22.68 -11.78
CA PRO A 69 0.18 23.97 -11.80
C PRO A 69 -1.00 24.08 -10.82
N GLY A 70 -1.39 22.99 -10.20
CA GLY A 70 -2.49 22.93 -9.23
C GLY A 70 -2.06 23.12 -7.78
N ILE A 71 -0.77 23.38 -7.51
CA ILE A 71 -0.33 23.69 -6.15
C ILE A 71 -0.91 25.05 -5.73
N SER A 72 -1.61 25.04 -4.61
CA SER A 72 -2.29 26.20 -4.03
C SER A 72 -2.37 26.09 -2.52
N ASP A 73 -2.95 27.10 -1.89
CA ASP A 73 -3.14 27.16 -0.44
C ASP A 73 -3.79 25.89 0.12
N GLY A 74 -3.45 25.58 1.33
CA GLY A 74 -3.97 24.42 2.01
C GLY A 74 -2.95 23.61 2.82
N PRO A 75 -1.90 22.99 2.22
CA PRO A 75 -1.51 22.79 0.82
C PRO A 75 -2.50 21.95 0.00
N THR A 76 -2.65 22.32 -1.27
CA THR A 76 -3.50 21.59 -2.22
C THR A 76 -2.72 21.27 -3.49
N SER A 77 -2.92 20.08 -4.04
CA SER A 77 -2.41 19.62 -5.32
C SER A 77 -3.51 18.97 -6.15
N ALA A 78 -3.20 18.41 -7.32
CA ALA A 78 -4.19 17.72 -8.14
C ALA A 78 -4.78 16.48 -7.45
N ARG A 79 -4.03 15.87 -6.53
CA ARG A 79 -4.33 14.57 -5.93
C ARG A 79 -4.53 14.60 -4.43
N LEU A 80 -4.00 15.59 -3.74
CA LEU A 80 -4.02 15.72 -2.28
C LEU A 80 -4.49 17.12 -1.90
N ALA A 81 -5.20 17.23 -0.78
CA ALA A 81 -5.57 18.52 -0.19
C ALA A 81 -5.56 18.41 1.32
N VAL A 82 -4.94 19.39 1.97
CA VAL A 82 -5.00 19.50 3.44
C VAL A 82 -6.27 20.22 3.84
N VAL A 83 -6.99 19.65 4.80
CA VAL A 83 -8.11 20.24 5.51
C VAL A 83 -7.82 20.11 7.00
N ASP A 84 -7.32 21.17 7.59
CA ASP A 84 -6.89 21.17 8.98
C ASP A 84 -8.07 21.45 9.91
N TYR A 85 -8.88 20.42 10.10
CA TYR A 85 -10.08 20.44 10.93
C TYR A 85 -9.90 19.62 12.19
N ASP A 86 -10.00 20.27 13.35
CA ASP A 86 -10.00 19.64 14.67
C ASP A 86 -11.46 19.35 15.08
N ALA A 87 -11.81 18.06 15.13
CA ALA A 87 -13.16 17.62 15.49
C ALA A 87 -13.50 17.84 16.97
N HIS A 88 -12.50 18.03 17.86
CA HIS A 88 -12.73 18.27 19.27
C HIS A 88 -13.12 19.73 19.55
N THR A 89 -12.43 20.65 18.90
CA THR A 89 -12.68 22.09 19.02
C THR A 89 -13.67 22.61 17.98
N GLU A 90 -14.02 21.80 16.99
CA GLU A 90 -14.85 22.15 15.84
C GLU A 90 -14.32 23.38 15.07
N THR A 91 -12.98 23.49 14.95
CA THR A 91 -12.31 24.61 14.30
C THR A 91 -11.50 24.17 13.09
N VAL A 92 -11.34 25.10 12.13
CA VAL A 92 -10.45 24.94 10.99
C VAL A 92 -9.26 25.88 11.17
N ALA A 93 -8.06 25.35 11.15
CA ALA A 93 -6.85 26.17 11.22
C ALA A 93 -6.62 26.94 9.91
N PRO A 94 -6.02 28.14 9.96
CA PRO A 94 -5.63 28.89 8.76
C PRO A 94 -4.71 28.06 7.87
N PRO A 95 -4.93 28.06 6.54
CA PRO A 95 -4.13 27.26 5.62
C PRO A 95 -2.73 27.86 5.41
N ALA A 96 -1.74 27.02 5.15
CA ALA A 96 -0.46 27.43 4.60
C ALA A 96 -0.68 28.06 3.21
N GLN A 97 -0.02 29.20 2.93
CA GLN A 97 -0.24 30.00 1.74
C GLN A 97 0.83 29.72 0.68
N TRP A 98 0.44 29.44 -0.54
CA TRP A 98 1.37 29.17 -1.64
C TRP A 98 1.87 30.45 -2.30
N ASP A 99 3.16 30.71 -2.23
CA ASP A 99 3.80 31.80 -2.99
C ASP A 99 4.50 31.22 -4.24
N ILE A 100 3.89 31.49 -5.40
CA ILE A 100 4.41 31.04 -6.70
C ILE A 100 5.76 31.68 -7.05
N LYS A 101 6.09 32.86 -6.51
CA LYS A 101 7.36 33.56 -6.81
C LYS A 101 8.51 32.93 -6.04
N GLN A 102 8.27 32.59 -4.79
CA GLN A 102 9.26 31.92 -3.94
C GLN A 102 9.24 30.40 -4.16
N ASN A 103 8.16 29.89 -4.74
CA ASN A 103 7.92 28.47 -4.93
C ASN A 103 7.96 27.71 -3.59
N ALA A 104 7.32 28.28 -2.59
CA ALA A 104 7.31 27.84 -1.20
C ALA A 104 5.94 28.12 -0.56
N PHE A 105 5.64 27.41 0.51
CA PHE A 105 4.53 27.74 1.39
C PHE A 105 4.96 28.74 2.47
N LEU A 106 4.06 29.65 2.80
CA LEU A 106 4.24 30.68 3.80
C LEU A 106 3.26 30.50 4.95
N ASP A 107 3.67 30.93 6.14
CA ASP A 107 2.78 31.09 7.30
C ASP A 107 1.89 32.35 7.11
N PRO A 108 0.91 32.62 8.01
CA PRO A 108 0.07 33.81 7.96
C PRO A 108 0.84 35.14 8.07
N ASP A 109 2.06 35.12 8.62
CA ASP A 109 2.94 36.30 8.73
C ASP A 109 3.83 36.48 7.49
N GLY A 110 3.71 35.64 6.49
CA GLY A 110 4.48 35.67 5.23
C GLY A 110 5.89 35.11 5.33
N LYS A 111 6.21 34.31 6.33
CA LYS A 111 7.49 33.60 6.44
C LYS A 111 7.43 32.26 5.74
N VAL A 112 8.52 31.88 5.07
CA VAL A 112 8.65 30.55 4.47
C VAL A 112 8.58 29.48 5.56
N LEU A 113 7.78 28.46 5.29
CA LEU A 113 7.63 27.30 6.15
C LEU A 113 8.79 26.33 5.90
N ASP A 114 9.63 26.20 6.93
CA ASP A 114 10.81 25.36 6.95
C ASP A 114 11.06 24.81 8.39
N ARG A 115 12.17 24.12 8.60
CA ARG A 115 12.56 23.57 9.92
C ARG A 115 12.66 24.59 11.06
N HIS A 116 12.76 25.90 10.77
CA HIS A 116 12.92 26.94 11.80
C HIS A 116 11.56 27.37 12.39
N ASN A 117 10.47 26.98 11.80
CA ASN A 117 9.10 27.21 12.28
C ASN A 117 8.29 25.90 12.34
N ALA A 118 8.95 24.77 12.61
CA ALA A 118 8.38 23.44 12.63
C ALA A 118 7.23 23.24 13.66
N ASP A 119 7.14 24.10 14.68
CA ASP A 119 6.09 24.06 15.69
C ASP A 119 4.77 24.72 15.18
N SER A 120 4.79 25.37 14.01
CA SER A 120 3.59 26.03 13.50
C SER A 120 2.60 25.03 12.90
N PRO A 121 1.29 25.20 13.10
CA PRO A 121 0.30 24.33 12.46
C PRO A 121 0.42 24.28 10.94
N GLN A 122 0.83 25.38 10.31
CA GLN A 122 1.02 25.46 8.86
C GLN A 122 2.22 24.63 8.40
N PHE A 123 3.29 24.53 9.21
CA PHE A 123 4.37 23.59 8.91
C PHE A 123 3.86 22.14 8.97
N HIS A 124 3.03 21.78 9.97
CA HIS A 124 2.42 20.45 10.05
C HIS A 124 1.59 20.12 8.81
N GLN A 125 0.84 21.10 8.27
CA GLN A 125 0.08 20.97 7.03
C GLN A 125 1.01 20.68 5.83
N VAL A 126 2.12 21.42 5.71
CA VAL A 126 3.11 21.22 4.63
C VAL A 126 3.83 19.89 4.79
N ASN A 127 4.22 19.54 6.02
CA ASN A 127 4.92 18.28 6.34
C ASN A 127 4.11 17.06 5.86
N VAL A 128 2.86 16.93 6.31
CA VAL A 128 2.02 15.78 5.95
C VAL A 128 1.74 15.72 4.44
N TRP A 129 1.50 16.89 3.82
CA TRP A 129 1.27 16.97 2.38
C TRP A 129 2.50 16.58 1.56
N ALA A 130 3.67 17.10 1.92
CA ALA A 130 4.90 16.84 1.18
C ALA A 130 5.32 15.36 1.28
N ILE A 131 5.20 14.75 2.47
CA ILE A 131 5.47 13.32 2.66
C ILE A 131 4.49 12.47 1.82
N ALA A 132 3.19 12.75 1.89
CA ALA A 132 2.17 12.03 1.12
C ALA A 132 2.36 12.22 -0.41
N GLN A 133 2.71 13.43 -0.86
CA GLN A 133 2.99 13.71 -2.27
C GLN A 133 4.23 12.96 -2.77
N ARG A 134 5.28 12.86 -1.95
CA ARG A 134 6.48 12.06 -2.24
C ARG A 134 6.16 10.57 -2.31
N ALA A 135 5.35 10.07 -1.40
CA ALA A 135 4.90 8.68 -1.42
C ALA A 135 4.05 8.39 -2.68
N LEU A 136 3.18 9.30 -3.10
CA LEU A 136 2.41 9.18 -4.34
C LEU A 136 3.33 9.11 -5.57
N ASP A 137 4.33 10.00 -5.67
CA ASP A 137 5.31 9.99 -6.77
C ASP A 137 6.13 8.69 -6.79
N PHE A 138 6.45 8.14 -5.62
CA PHE A 138 7.13 6.86 -5.49
C PHE A 138 6.30 5.71 -6.09
N PHE A 139 5.02 5.61 -5.75
CA PHE A 139 4.15 4.54 -6.25
C PHE A 139 3.79 4.70 -7.73
N GLU A 140 3.50 5.92 -8.19
CA GLU A 140 3.16 6.18 -9.61
C GLU A 140 4.36 6.19 -10.54
N SER A 141 5.58 6.21 -9.99
CA SER A 141 6.83 6.15 -10.74
C SER A 141 6.85 5.00 -11.74
N ALA A 142 7.50 5.23 -12.90
CA ALA A 142 7.69 4.19 -13.90
C ALA A 142 8.54 2.99 -13.42
N PHE A 143 9.31 3.17 -12.34
CA PHE A 143 10.06 2.10 -11.68
C PHE A 143 9.21 1.29 -10.68
N ALA A 144 8.01 1.77 -10.37
CA ALA A 144 7.02 1.13 -9.53
C ALA A 144 5.82 0.68 -10.38
N LEU A 145 4.66 1.33 -10.24
CA LEU A 145 3.45 0.94 -10.97
C LEU A 145 3.41 1.47 -12.42
N GLY A 146 4.14 2.56 -12.72
CA GLY A 146 4.18 3.15 -14.07
C GLY A 146 2.83 3.64 -14.58
N ARG A 147 1.90 3.92 -13.68
CA ARG A 147 0.55 4.41 -13.96
C ARG A 147 0.03 5.27 -12.81
N ARG A 148 -1.02 6.02 -13.08
CA ARG A 148 -1.74 6.76 -12.06
C ARG A 148 -2.52 5.77 -11.17
N ILE A 149 -2.53 6.00 -9.86
CA ILE A 149 -3.30 5.21 -8.90
C ILE A 149 -4.70 5.84 -8.81
N PRO A 150 -5.79 5.09 -8.98
CA PRO A 150 -7.12 5.55 -8.58
C PRO A 150 -7.18 5.64 -7.06
N TRP A 151 -8.13 6.39 -6.52
CA TRP A 151 -8.50 6.27 -5.10
C TRP A 151 -9.61 5.23 -4.94
N GLY A 152 -9.73 4.61 -3.77
CA GLY A 152 -10.77 3.63 -3.45
C GLY A 152 -12.18 4.23 -3.29
N PHE A 153 -12.33 5.52 -3.56
CA PHE A 153 -13.56 6.30 -3.45
C PHE A 153 -13.78 7.15 -4.72
N ASP A 154 -15.00 7.66 -4.89
CA ASP A 154 -15.34 8.58 -5.98
C ASP A 154 -14.76 9.96 -5.70
N GLY A 155 -13.80 10.38 -6.53
CA GLY A 155 -13.14 11.67 -6.39
C GLY A 155 -11.70 11.65 -6.87
N ASN A 156 -11.10 12.83 -6.92
CA ASN A 156 -9.73 13.00 -7.41
C ASN A 156 -8.72 13.27 -6.30
N ARG A 157 -9.17 13.68 -5.12
CA ARG A 157 -8.29 14.12 -4.04
C ARG A 157 -8.52 13.32 -2.78
N LEU A 158 -7.43 12.85 -2.20
CA LEU A 158 -7.37 12.36 -0.85
C LEU A 158 -7.16 13.56 0.08
N LEU A 159 -7.95 13.67 1.12
CA LEU A 159 -7.83 14.70 2.14
C LEU A 159 -6.79 14.30 3.18
N LEU A 160 -6.06 15.27 3.69
CA LEU A 160 -5.10 15.10 4.77
C LEU A 160 -5.54 15.99 5.94
N VAL A 161 -5.79 15.40 7.09
CA VAL A 161 -6.28 16.10 8.30
C VAL A 161 -5.21 15.99 9.39
N PRO A 162 -4.28 16.98 9.49
CA PRO A 162 -3.13 16.88 10.38
C PRO A 162 -3.47 16.95 11.86
N HIS A 163 -4.60 17.57 12.24
CA HIS A 163 -5.04 17.75 13.62
C HIS A 163 -6.48 17.31 13.81
N ALA A 164 -6.77 16.04 13.49
CA ALA A 164 -8.15 15.52 13.50
C ALA A 164 -8.82 15.52 14.90
N GLY A 165 -8.02 15.63 15.97
CA GLY A 165 -8.51 15.72 17.36
C GLY A 165 -7.55 15.05 18.34
N PRO A 166 -7.88 15.05 19.65
CA PRO A 166 -7.09 14.37 20.66
C PRO A 166 -7.25 12.85 20.54
N GLY A 167 -6.13 12.13 20.56
CA GLY A 167 -6.07 10.68 20.49
C GLY A 167 -4.69 10.16 20.11
N GLU A 168 -4.34 8.98 20.57
CA GLU A 168 -3.10 8.27 20.19
C GLU A 168 -3.34 7.44 18.93
N ASN A 169 -3.63 8.09 17.78
CA ASN A 169 -4.00 7.38 16.56
C ASN A 169 -3.66 8.15 15.27
N ALA A 170 -3.66 7.42 14.17
CA ALA A 170 -3.77 7.89 12.80
C ALA A 170 -4.45 6.79 11.98
N TYR A 171 -5.23 7.13 10.97
CA TYR A 171 -5.82 6.12 10.08
C TYR A 171 -6.29 6.69 8.74
N TYR A 172 -6.33 5.81 7.74
CA TYR A 172 -7.03 6.02 6.48
C TYR A 172 -8.52 5.70 6.63
N ASP A 173 -9.38 6.60 6.18
CA ASP A 173 -10.82 6.37 6.11
C ASP A 173 -11.36 6.61 4.71
N ARG A 174 -11.94 5.56 4.12
CA ARG A 174 -12.54 5.61 2.79
C ARG A 174 -13.80 6.49 2.75
N GLU A 175 -14.62 6.47 3.81
CA GLU A 175 -15.90 7.18 3.82
C GLU A 175 -15.70 8.70 3.83
N SER A 176 -14.76 9.20 4.60
CA SER A 176 -14.40 10.63 4.63
C SER A 176 -13.37 11.01 3.57
N HIS A 177 -12.89 10.04 2.78
CA HIS A 177 -11.85 10.22 1.76
C HIS A 177 -10.56 10.82 2.33
N SER A 178 -10.16 10.43 3.56
CA SER A 178 -9.10 11.13 4.28
C SER A 178 -8.08 10.23 4.96
N LEU A 179 -6.88 10.80 5.16
CA LEU A 179 -5.93 10.40 6.19
C LEU A 179 -6.11 11.34 7.37
N GLN A 180 -6.36 10.78 8.54
CA GLN A 180 -6.60 11.54 9.76
C GLN A 180 -5.48 11.28 10.75
N PHE A 181 -4.86 12.36 11.23
CA PHE A 181 -3.77 12.32 12.20
C PHE A 181 -4.22 13.01 13.48
N TYR A 182 -3.95 12.35 14.61
CA TYR A 182 -4.38 12.79 15.91
C TYR A 182 -3.20 13.30 16.73
N TYR A 183 -3.49 13.93 17.88
CA TYR A 183 -2.48 14.42 18.81
C TYR A 183 -2.83 14.04 20.25
N PHE A 184 -1.83 13.91 21.09
CA PHE A 184 -2.00 13.59 22.50
C PHE A 184 -0.95 14.27 23.36
N ASP A 185 -1.29 14.55 24.62
CA ASP A 185 -0.40 15.23 25.55
C ASP A 185 0.37 14.21 26.38
N ARG A 186 1.67 14.45 26.50
CA ARG A 186 2.60 13.68 27.35
C ARG A 186 3.15 14.50 28.49
N PRO A 187 3.19 13.96 29.73
CA PRO A 187 3.69 14.69 30.89
C PRO A 187 5.16 15.13 30.79
N ASP A 188 5.98 14.36 30.07
CA ASP A 188 7.43 14.50 29.96
C ASP A 188 7.91 15.08 28.60
N ALA A 189 7.05 15.17 27.59
CA ALA A 189 7.44 15.58 26.24
C ALA A 189 6.50 16.60 25.58
N GLY A 190 5.45 17.06 26.29
CA GLY A 190 4.46 17.98 25.72
C GLY A 190 3.51 17.31 24.75
N ARG A 191 3.00 18.07 23.78
CA ARG A 191 2.04 17.57 22.77
C ARG A 191 2.75 16.88 21.62
N ILE A 192 2.30 15.66 21.34
CA ILE A 192 2.78 14.81 20.24
C ILE A 192 1.77 14.87 19.11
N TYR A 193 2.26 15.11 17.89
CA TYR A 193 1.45 15.16 16.67
C TYR A 193 1.83 14.02 15.74
N THR A 194 0.91 13.10 15.46
CA THR A 194 1.18 11.92 14.62
C THR A 194 1.46 12.30 13.16
N CYS A 195 0.99 13.44 12.70
CA CYS A 195 1.27 13.99 11.36
C CYS A 195 2.74 14.41 11.14
N LEU A 196 3.54 14.50 12.19
CA LEU A 196 4.99 14.80 12.10
C LEU A 196 5.85 13.54 11.97
N SER A 197 5.29 12.35 12.21
CA SER A 197 6.00 11.09 11.97
C SER A 197 5.92 10.68 10.51
N THR A 198 7.06 10.71 9.82
CA THR A 198 7.12 10.26 8.41
C THR A 198 6.70 8.81 8.26
N ASP A 199 7.05 7.94 9.21
CA ASP A 199 6.69 6.52 9.19
C ASP A 199 5.17 6.34 9.25
N ILE A 200 4.49 7.08 10.14
CA ILE A 200 3.04 7.01 10.29
C ILE A 200 2.35 7.55 9.04
N VAL A 201 2.78 8.72 8.53
CA VAL A 201 2.20 9.29 7.31
C VAL A 201 2.36 8.35 6.12
N CYS A 202 3.53 7.73 5.95
CA CYS A 202 3.77 6.77 4.89
C CYS A 202 2.97 5.47 5.07
N HIS A 203 2.80 5.00 6.30
CA HIS A 203 2.01 3.82 6.63
C HIS A 203 0.53 4.02 6.23
N GLU A 204 -0.09 5.08 6.72
CA GLU A 204 -1.49 5.40 6.41
C GLU A 204 -1.69 5.70 4.92
N PHE A 205 -0.71 6.33 4.28
CA PHE A 205 -0.73 6.53 2.84
C PHE A 205 -0.68 5.20 2.07
N GLY A 206 0.05 4.20 2.59
CA GLY A 206 0.08 2.84 2.05
C GLY A 206 -1.31 2.19 2.03
N HIS A 207 -2.12 2.39 3.06
CA HIS A 207 -3.52 1.92 3.09
C HIS A 207 -4.37 2.57 1.99
N ALA A 208 -4.27 3.89 1.82
CA ALA A 208 -5.01 4.61 0.76
C ALA A 208 -4.60 4.16 -0.65
N VAL A 209 -3.31 3.90 -0.87
CA VAL A 209 -2.79 3.36 -2.14
C VAL A 209 -3.34 1.96 -2.40
N LEU A 210 -3.28 1.07 -1.41
CA LEU A 210 -3.76 -0.30 -1.57
C LEU A 210 -5.26 -0.34 -1.86
N ASP A 211 -6.01 0.48 -1.15
CA ASP A 211 -7.45 0.63 -1.36
C ASP A 211 -7.77 1.10 -2.78
N GLY A 212 -7.00 2.04 -3.31
CA GLY A 212 -7.15 2.50 -4.70
C GLY A 212 -6.80 1.42 -5.73
N ILE A 213 -5.78 0.60 -5.49
CA ILE A 213 -5.35 -0.46 -6.42
C ILE A 213 -6.25 -1.69 -6.32
N ARG A 214 -6.74 -2.01 -5.12
CA ARG A 214 -7.51 -3.23 -4.78
C ARG A 214 -8.68 -2.91 -3.86
N PRO A 215 -9.70 -2.18 -4.36
CA PRO A 215 -10.79 -1.66 -3.51
C PRO A 215 -11.60 -2.75 -2.79
N HIS A 216 -11.61 -3.97 -3.32
CA HIS A 216 -12.31 -5.10 -2.69
C HIS A 216 -11.52 -5.80 -1.58
N PHE A 217 -10.27 -5.40 -1.31
CA PHE A 217 -9.58 -5.88 -0.11
C PHE A 217 -10.22 -5.35 1.17
N ASN A 218 -10.93 -4.23 1.09
CA ASN A 218 -11.72 -3.71 2.20
C ASN A 218 -12.92 -4.60 2.59
N GLU A 219 -13.41 -5.44 1.66
CA GLU A 219 -14.49 -6.40 1.92
C GLU A 219 -13.99 -7.76 2.43
N ALA A 220 -12.70 -7.89 2.74
CA ALA A 220 -12.09 -9.16 3.07
C ALA A 220 -12.39 -9.61 4.49
N ILE A 221 -12.85 -10.85 4.60
CA ILE A 221 -13.03 -11.53 5.88
C ILE A 221 -11.80 -12.34 6.29
N ILE A 222 -10.93 -12.66 5.34
CA ILE A 222 -9.74 -13.50 5.57
C ILE A 222 -8.68 -12.69 6.32
N PRO A 223 -8.10 -13.25 7.42
CA PRO A 223 -7.09 -12.53 8.21
C PRO A 223 -5.87 -12.06 7.42
N GLU A 224 -5.38 -12.88 6.47
CA GLU A 224 -4.22 -12.54 5.65
C GLU A 224 -4.42 -11.27 4.83
N THR A 225 -5.64 -10.98 4.36
CA THR A 225 -5.90 -9.76 3.58
C THR A 225 -5.81 -8.50 4.45
N ALA A 226 -6.34 -8.54 5.68
CA ALA A 226 -6.16 -7.44 6.62
C ALA A 226 -4.67 -7.26 6.99
N ALA A 227 -3.96 -8.38 7.22
CA ALA A 227 -2.53 -8.35 7.48
C ALA A 227 -1.71 -7.85 6.27
N PHE A 228 -2.21 -8.03 5.06
CA PHE A 228 -1.57 -7.50 3.85
C PHE A 228 -1.68 -5.96 3.77
N HIS A 229 -2.77 -5.37 4.25
CA HIS A 229 -2.89 -3.93 4.42
C HIS A 229 -1.79 -3.37 5.34
N GLU A 230 -1.60 -4.02 6.49
CA GLU A 230 -0.55 -3.64 7.45
C GLU A 230 0.85 -3.79 6.87
N PHE A 231 1.09 -4.91 6.19
CA PHE A 231 2.36 -5.15 5.51
C PHE A 231 2.69 -4.05 4.51
N LEU A 232 1.72 -3.60 3.70
CA LEU A 232 1.99 -2.56 2.70
C LEU A 232 2.22 -1.20 3.35
N GLY A 233 1.52 -0.88 4.45
CA GLY A 233 1.80 0.30 5.26
C GLY A 233 3.24 0.31 5.78
N ASP A 234 3.66 -0.76 6.46
CA ASP A 234 5.03 -0.93 6.97
C ASP A 234 6.08 -0.88 5.85
N LEU A 235 5.82 -1.58 4.74
CA LEU A 235 6.72 -1.58 3.59
C LEU A 235 6.89 -0.18 2.98
N THR A 236 5.81 0.60 2.93
CA THR A 236 5.83 1.98 2.44
C THR A 236 6.71 2.86 3.32
N ALA A 237 6.58 2.75 4.64
CA ALA A 237 7.42 3.45 5.61
C ALA A 237 8.89 3.06 5.45
N ILE A 238 9.21 1.77 5.43
CA ILE A 238 10.59 1.25 5.26
C ILE A 238 11.21 1.77 3.95
N LEU A 239 10.53 1.60 2.83
CA LEU A 239 11.08 1.99 1.53
C LEU A 239 11.22 3.51 1.39
N SER A 240 10.33 4.29 2.02
CA SER A 240 10.43 5.75 2.09
C SER A 240 11.64 6.20 2.88
N ALA A 241 11.86 5.64 4.07
CA ALA A 241 13.02 5.92 4.91
C ALA A 241 14.35 5.57 4.18
N LEU A 242 14.42 4.39 3.57
CA LEU A 242 15.61 3.93 2.85
C LEU A 242 15.97 4.76 1.60
N ARG A 243 15.08 5.62 1.13
CA ARG A 243 15.38 6.55 0.01
C ARG A 243 16.10 7.80 0.46
N ASN A 244 16.09 8.14 1.74
CA ASN A 244 16.87 9.25 2.29
C ASN A 244 18.37 8.89 2.35
N ASN A 245 19.24 9.77 1.84
CA ASN A 245 20.68 9.50 1.76
C ASN A 245 21.35 9.54 3.14
N ALA A 246 21.01 10.55 3.95
CA ALA A 246 21.59 10.71 5.28
C ALA A 246 21.25 9.51 6.18
N PHE A 247 20.00 9.02 6.07
CA PHE A 247 19.58 7.81 6.80
C PHE A 247 20.36 6.57 6.36
N ARG A 248 20.58 6.37 5.06
CA ARG A 248 21.40 5.23 4.59
C ARG A 248 22.83 5.31 5.08
N GLU A 249 23.42 6.52 5.08
CA GLU A 249 24.79 6.73 5.61
C GLU A 249 24.85 6.44 7.11
N HIS A 250 23.87 6.93 7.87
CA HIS A 250 23.74 6.63 9.31
C HIS A 250 23.61 5.12 9.55
N LEU A 251 22.72 4.45 8.83
CA LEU A 251 22.46 3.02 8.96
C LEU A 251 23.71 2.17 8.62
N ILE A 252 24.48 2.56 7.61
CA ILE A 252 25.74 1.91 7.26
C ILE A 252 26.77 2.09 8.38
N ALA A 253 26.84 3.28 8.98
CA ALA A 253 27.74 3.54 10.11
C ALA A 253 27.32 2.75 11.36
N GLU A 254 26.04 2.74 11.71
CA GLU A 254 25.46 2.02 12.84
C GLU A 254 25.71 0.50 12.76
N THR A 255 25.51 -0.07 11.57
CA THR A 255 25.65 -1.51 11.34
C THR A 255 27.06 -1.94 10.92
N GLU A 256 27.99 -1.00 10.74
CA GLU A 256 29.30 -1.23 10.12
C GLU A 256 29.15 -1.93 8.73
N GLY A 257 28.06 -1.64 8.02
CA GLY A 257 27.72 -2.22 6.73
C GLY A 257 27.14 -3.63 6.78
N ASP A 258 26.90 -4.20 7.94
CA ASP A 258 26.25 -5.49 8.14
C ASP A 258 24.79 -5.31 8.58
N LEU A 259 23.87 -5.28 7.60
CA LEU A 259 22.43 -5.13 7.84
C LEU A 259 21.79 -6.29 8.64
N THR A 260 22.57 -7.32 9.00
CA THR A 260 22.09 -8.37 9.92
C THR A 260 22.16 -7.96 11.38
N ARG A 261 22.84 -6.85 11.70
CA ARG A 261 22.88 -6.27 13.05
C ARG A 261 21.56 -5.53 13.34
N GLU A 262 21.25 -5.38 14.63
CA GLU A 262 20.16 -4.52 15.05
C GLU A 262 20.47 -3.07 14.68
N SER A 263 19.46 -2.36 14.24
CA SER A 263 19.63 -0.98 13.77
C SER A 263 18.28 -0.24 13.78
N THR A 264 18.36 1.06 13.66
CA THR A 264 17.20 1.95 13.54
C THR A 264 16.22 1.52 12.43
N LEU A 265 16.71 0.93 11.33
CA LEU A 265 15.85 0.41 10.27
C LEU A 265 14.95 -0.76 10.71
N SER A 266 15.41 -1.56 11.68
CA SER A 266 14.62 -2.69 12.18
C SER A 266 13.47 -2.26 13.08
N SER A 267 13.44 -0.98 13.48
CA SER A 267 12.45 -0.37 14.36
C SER A 267 11.54 0.55 13.55
N LEU A 268 10.23 0.36 13.66
CA LEU A 268 9.23 1.19 12.99
C LEU A 268 8.34 1.86 14.03
N ALA A 269 7.95 3.09 13.76
CA ALA A 269 7.09 3.88 14.63
C ALA A 269 7.61 3.93 16.08
N GLU A 270 8.90 4.26 16.25
CA GLU A 270 9.57 4.27 17.56
C GLU A 270 8.86 5.17 18.57
N GLN A 271 8.36 6.32 18.14
CA GLN A 271 7.62 7.23 18.99
C GLN A 271 6.40 6.58 19.63
N PHE A 272 5.61 5.84 18.85
CA PHE A 272 4.45 5.12 19.37
C PHE A 272 4.84 3.94 20.26
N GLY A 273 5.84 3.16 19.87
CA GLY A 273 6.31 2.01 20.63
C GLY A 273 6.76 2.40 22.05
N ASN A 274 7.50 3.49 22.16
CA ASN A 274 7.98 4.00 23.45
C ASN A 274 6.84 4.44 24.37
N PHE A 275 5.73 4.93 23.83
CA PHE A 275 4.65 5.51 24.64
C PHE A 275 3.60 4.51 25.05
N VAL A 276 3.15 3.71 24.12
CA VAL A 276 1.99 2.85 24.32
C VAL A 276 2.37 1.55 25.01
N GLU A 277 3.53 0.99 24.67
CA GLU A 277 3.96 -0.32 25.16
C GLU A 277 5.23 -0.28 26.04
N GLY A 278 5.87 0.88 26.17
CA GLY A 278 7.17 0.98 26.85
C GLY A 278 8.27 0.22 26.11
N LYS A 279 8.07 -0.09 24.84
CA LYS A 279 9.04 -0.71 23.95
C LYS A 279 9.73 0.34 23.09
N PRO A 280 11.00 0.15 22.69
CA PRO A 280 11.72 1.12 21.87
C PRO A 280 11.15 1.27 20.45
N TYR A 281 10.22 0.44 20.02
CA TYR A 281 9.55 0.47 18.71
C TYR A 281 8.25 -0.31 18.74
N LEU A 282 7.31 0.05 17.87
CA LEU A 282 6.03 -0.62 17.77
C LEU A 282 6.16 -2.00 17.11
N ARG A 283 6.91 -2.09 16.02
CA ARG A 283 7.09 -3.30 15.21
C ARG A 283 8.55 -3.43 14.77
N SER A 284 9.02 -4.68 14.63
CA SER A 284 10.36 -4.95 14.12
C SER A 284 10.31 -5.60 12.73
N ALA A 285 10.91 -4.93 11.74
CA ALA A 285 11.11 -5.50 10.42
C ALA A 285 12.05 -6.72 10.47
N ARG A 286 12.97 -6.74 11.43
CA ARG A 286 13.93 -7.84 11.65
C ARG A 286 13.37 -8.91 12.59
N ASN A 287 12.24 -9.46 12.27
CA ASN A 287 11.68 -10.59 13.01
C ASN A 287 12.11 -11.93 12.39
N ARG A 288 11.77 -13.04 13.07
CA ARG A 288 11.99 -14.41 12.59
C ARG A 288 10.68 -15.21 12.47
N LEU A 289 9.56 -14.51 12.43
CA LEU A 289 8.25 -15.14 12.37
C LEU A 289 8.06 -15.91 11.06
N LYS A 290 7.35 -17.03 11.17
CA LYS A 290 6.98 -17.90 10.04
C LYS A 290 5.47 -18.09 10.02
N MET A 291 4.92 -18.45 8.87
CA MET A 291 3.48 -18.71 8.73
C MET A 291 2.93 -19.67 9.78
N ALA A 292 3.62 -20.76 10.10
CA ALA A 292 3.17 -21.73 11.11
C ALA A 292 3.02 -21.14 12.53
N GLN A 293 3.63 -20.00 12.83
CA GLN A 293 3.53 -19.34 14.15
C GLN A 293 2.36 -18.35 14.23
N VAL A 294 1.84 -17.92 13.08
CA VAL A 294 0.73 -16.98 12.95
C VAL A 294 -0.54 -17.64 12.38
N GLU A 295 -0.49 -18.94 12.13
CA GLU A 295 -1.64 -19.70 11.63
C GLU A 295 -2.77 -19.66 12.67
N GLY A 296 -3.96 -19.23 12.24
CA GLY A 296 -5.11 -19.05 13.12
C GLY A 296 -5.11 -17.74 13.93
N ASP A 297 -4.04 -16.95 13.87
CA ASP A 297 -4.03 -15.61 14.49
C ASP A 297 -4.93 -14.66 13.68
N GLN A 298 -5.62 -13.79 14.37
CA GLN A 298 -6.54 -12.83 13.77
C GLN A 298 -6.06 -11.38 13.90
N ARG A 299 -4.87 -11.17 14.50
CA ARG A 299 -4.27 -9.86 14.68
C ARG A 299 -3.49 -9.45 13.41
N PRO A 300 -4.00 -8.47 12.64
CA PRO A 300 -3.38 -8.09 11.36
C PRO A 300 -1.92 -7.67 11.50
N HIS A 301 -1.61 -6.84 12.50
CA HIS A 301 -0.26 -6.33 12.75
C HIS A 301 0.74 -7.44 13.10
N TYR A 302 0.31 -8.46 13.88
CA TYR A 302 1.19 -9.57 14.21
C TYR A 302 1.47 -10.47 13.01
N MET A 303 0.43 -10.76 12.23
CA MET A 303 0.54 -11.59 11.03
C MET A 303 1.36 -10.90 9.93
N SER A 304 1.20 -9.58 9.73
CA SER A 304 1.91 -8.79 8.70
C SER A 304 3.43 -8.89 8.82
N GLN A 305 3.94 -9.05 10.05
CA GLN A 305 5.37 -9.13 10.32
C GLN A 305 6.06 -10.28 9.58
N VAL A 306 5.32 -11.33 9.21
CA VAL A 306 5.90 -12.44 8.41
C VAL A 306 6.34 -11.93 7.03
N LEU A 307 5.49 -11.15 6.32
CA LEU A 307 5.84 -10.56 5.02
C LEU A 307 6.88 -9.45 5.15
N THR A 308 6.74 -8.56 6.15
CA THR A 308 7.72 -7.51 6.42
C THR A 308 9.11 -8.12 6.65
N GLY A 309 9.17 -9.22 7.43
CA GLY A 309 10.40 -9.96 7.65
C GLY A 309 10.99 -10.61 6.39
N VAL A 310 10.15 -11.15 5.49
CA VAL A 310 10.62 -11.68 4.19
C VAL A 310 11.24 -10.57 3.34
N MET A 311 10.59 -9.40 3.24
CA MET A 311 11.14 -8.29 2.46
C MET A 311 12.47 -7.81 3.02
N PHE A 312 12.61 -7.82 4.33
CA PHE A 312 13.88 -7.49 4.98
C PHE A 312 14.95 -8.54 4.70
N ASP A 313 14.63 -9.84 4.74
CA ASP A 313 15.54 -10.92 4.36
C ASP A 313 16.02 -10.78 2.89
N ILE A 314 15.12 -10.35 1.99
CA ILE A 314 15.46 -10.07 0.58
C ILE A 314 16.41 -8.86 0.48
N ILE A 315 16.17 -7.77 1.22
CA ILE A 315 17.07 -6.60 1.26
C ILE A 315 18.48 -7.03 1.69
N ILE A 316 18.59 -7.80 2.77
CA ILE A 316 19.88 -8.32 3.26
C ILE A 316 20.57 -9.17 2.19
N SER A 317 19.85 -10.12 1.59
CA SER A 317 20.39 -11.04 0.59
C SER A 317 20.90 -10.32 -0.65
N LEU A 318 20.13 -9.34 -1.16
CA LEU A 318 20.52 -8.54 -2.32
C LEU A 318 21.71 -7.63 -2.01
N SER A 319 21.71 -6.95 -0.86
CA SER A 319 22.83 -6.10 -0.45
C SER A 319 24.14 -6.91 -0.36
N LYS A 320 24.08 -8.07 0.29
CA LYS A 320 25.23 -9.00 0.37
C LYS A 320 25.69 -9.45 -1.02
N TYR A 321 24.76 -9.77 -1.91
CA TYR A 321 25.09 -10.17 -3.28
C TYR A 321 25.83 -9.04 -4.03
N TYR A 322 25.35 -7.82 -3.97
CA TYR A 322 25.99 -6.69 -4.63
C TYR A 322 27.41 -6.43 -4.11
N VAL A 323 27.65 -6.58 -2.82
CA VAL A 323 29.01 -6.47 -2.24
C VAL A 323 29.90 -7.63 -2.67
N THR A 324 29.43 -8.87 -2.50
CA THR A 324 30.28 -10.06 -2.65
C THR A 324 30.51 -10.48 -4.10
N VAL A 325 29.45 -10.41 -4.93
CA VAL A 325 29.49 -10.88 -6.33
C VAL A 325 29.74 -9.72 -7.29
N ARG A 326 28.99 -8.63 -7.15
CA ARG A 326 29.09 -7.46 -8.02
C ARG A 326 30.21 -6.49 -7.63
N LYS A 327 30.92 -6.76 -6.52
CA LYS A 327 32.07 -5.96 -6.03
C LYS A 327 31.74 -4.47 -5.85
N ARG A 328 30.51 -4.17 -5.46
CA ARG A 328 30.10 -2.81 -5.12
C ARG A 328 30.65 -2.43 -3.74
N THR A 329 30.91 -1.15 -3.51
CA THR A 329 31.09 -0.64 -2.15
C THR A 329 29.80 -0.80 -1.37
N VAL A 330 29.85 -0.83 -0.03
CA VAL A 330 28.67 -1.00 0.82
C VAL A 330 27.60 0.07 0.51
N PRO A 331 27.91 1.39 0.42
CA PRO A 331 26.91 2.39 0.08
C PRO A 331 26.29 2.18 -1.30
N GLN A 332 27.10 1.81 -2.30
CA GLN A 332 26.59 1.52 -3.65
C GLN A 332 25.69 0.27 -3.67
N ALA A 333 26.12 -0.80 -2.99
CA ALA A 333 25.37 -2.04 -2.88
C ALA A 333 24.00 -1.82 -2.22
N PHE A 334 24.00 -1.02 -1.17
CA PHE A 334 22.77 -0.70 -0.45
C PHE A 334 21.81 0.13 -1.32
N TRP A 335 22.30 1.19 -1.98
CA TRP A 335 21.49 1.96 -2.91
C TRP A 335 20.96 1.13 -4.08
N ASP A 336 21.82 0.28 -4.66
CA ASP A 336 21.42 -0.64 -5.72
C ASP A 336 20.30 -1.58 -5.25
N THR A 337 20.37 -2.04 -4.01
CA THR A 337 19.33 -2.88 -3.39
C THR A 337 18.01 -2.11 -3.27
N ILE A 338 18.02 -0.90 -2.72
CA ILE A 338 16.81 -0.11 -2.50
C ILE A 338 16.10 0.23 -3.82
N GLN A 339 16.88 0.60 -4.84
CA GLN A 339 16.30 0.82 -6.18
C GLN A 339 15.64 -0.44 -6.75
N ARG A 340 16.23 -1.62 -6.50
CA ARG A 340 15.66 -2.89 -6.96
C ARG A 340 14.43 -3.27 -6.14
N MET A 341 14.40 -2.98 -4.84
CA MET A 341 13.23 -3.25 -3.99
C MET A 341 11.99 -2.50 -4.46
N GLN A 342 12.11 -1.34 -5.06
CA GLN A 342 10.97 -0.65 -5.68
C GLN A 342 10.30 -1.49 -6.78
N ASN A 343 11.10 -2.16 -7.62
CA ASN A 343 10.57 -3.08 -8.63
C ASN A 343 9.99 -4.35 -7.99
N VAL A 344 10.77 -4.98 -7.10
CA VAL A 344 10.44 -6.28 -6.48
C VAL A 344 9.19 -6.19 -5.60
N ALA A 345 9.02 -5.11 -4.86
CA ALA A 345 7.98 -5.00 -3.85
C ALA A 345 6.69 -4.32 -4.37
N ILE A 346 6.80 -3.37 -5.30
CA ILE A 346 5.66 -2.55 -5.72
C ILE A 346 5.07 -3.00 -7.06
N GLN A 347 5.88 -3.36 -8.06
CA GLN A 347 5.34 -3.83 -9.34
C GLN A 347 4.39 -5.04 -9.22
N PRO A 348 4.59 -5.99 -8.28
CA PRO A 348 3.69 -7.12 -8.07
C PRO A 348 2.27 -6.75 -7.68
N LEU A 349 2.04 -5.57 -7.08
CA LEU A 349 0.71 -5.14 -6.65
C LEU A 349 -0.30 -5.14 -7.80
N ASP A 350 0.14 -4.88 -9.03
CA ASP A 350 -0.71 -4.93 -10.22
C ASP A 350 -1.12 -6.34 -10.64
N LEU A 351 -0.42 -7.36 -10.14
CA LEU A 351 -0.64 -8.77 -10.50
C LEU A 351 -1.41 -9.55 -9.42
N LEU A 352 -1.80 -8.90 -8.33
CA LEU A 352 -2.57 -9.52 -7.24
C LEU A 352 -4.01 -9.84 -7.69
N PRO A 353 -4.67 -10.84 -7.09
CA PRO A 353 -6.09 -11.05 -7.32
C PRO A 353 -6.91 -9.83 -6.85
N PRO A 354 -8.14 -9.64 -7.35
CA PRO A 354 -8.94 -8.46 -7.01
C PRO A 354 -9.53 -8.48 -5.60
N CYS A 355 -9.56 -9.63 -4.93
CA CYS A 355 -10.12 -9.84 -3.59
C CYS A 355 -9.36 -10.92 -2.84
N ASP A 356 -9.54 -11.00 -1.51
CA ASP A 356 -9.05 -12.08 -0.63
C ASP A 356 -7.57 -12.46 -0.84
N VAL A 357 -6.69 -11.47 -0.91
CA VAL A 357 -5.25 -11.73 -1.11
C VAL A 357 -4.66 -12.54 0.05
N THR A 358 -3.83 -13.52 -0.29
CA THR A 358 -3.00 -14.26 0.65
C THR A 358 -1.52 -13.88 0.48
N PHE A 359 -0.71 -14.18 1.47
CA PHE A 359 0.74 -13.96 1.37
C PHE A 359 1.37 -14.80 0.24
N ARG A 360 0.78 -15.98 -0.03
CA ARG A 360 1.16 -16.80 -1.20
C ARG A 360 0.88 -16.09 -2.52
N ASP A 361 -0.26 -15.43 -2.67
CA ASP A 361 -0.58 -14.67 -3.89
C ASP A 361 0.46 -13.58 -4.15
N TYR A 362 0.86 -12.86 -3.09
CA TYR A 362 1.89 -11.83 -3.20
C TYR A 362 3.25 -12.43 -3.57
N ALA A 363 3.66 -13.54 -2.95
CA ALA A 363 4.91 -14.21 -3.28
C ALA A 363 4.96 -14.65 -4.77
N LEU A 364 3.86 -15.20 -5.29
CA LEU A 364 3.75 -15.57 -6.70
C LEU A 364 3.80 -14.34 -7.62
N ALA A 365 3.13 -13.25 -7.23
CA ALA A 365 3.16 -12.00 -7.98
C ALA A 365 4.57 -11.38 -8.01
N VAL A 366 5.33 -11.45 -6.91
CA VAL A 366 6.74 -11.02 -6.85
C VAL A 366 7.61 -11.79 -7.84
N LEU A 367 7.52 -13.12 -7.82
CA LEU A 367 8.27 -13.97 -8.73
C LEU A 367 7.90 -13.70 -10.20
N ARG A 368 6.62 -13.47 -10.48
CA ARG A 368 6.15 -13.17 -11.84
C ARG A 368 6.56 -11.79 -12.32
N ALA A 369 6.48 -10.78 -11.49
CA ALA A 369 6.92 -9.43 -11.82
C ALA A 369 8.43 -9.39 -12.12
N ASP A 370 9.23 -10.12 -11.35
CA ASP A 370 10.66 -10.28 -11.63
C ASP A 370 10.91 -11.04 -12.94
N GLU A 371 10.17 -12.10 -13.23
CA GLU A 371 10.26 -12.83 -14.50
C GLU A 371 9.97 -11.95 -15.71
N ILE A 372 8.94 -11.08 -15.62
CA ILE A 372 8.62 -10.11 -16.67
C ILE A 372 9.77 -9.09 -16.84
N SER A 373 10.34 -8.65 -15.73
CA SER A 373 11.42 -7.65 -15.72
C SER A 373 12.77 -8.22 -16.12
N SER A 374 13.07 -9.46 -15.74
CA SER A 374 14.34 -10.13 -15.96
C SER A 374 14.12 -11.61 -16.35
N PRO A 375 13.69 -11.90 -17.60
CA PRO A 375 13.33 -13.28 -17.99
C PRO A 375 14.44 -14.29 -17.81
N THR A 376 15.69 -13.91 -18.07
CA THR A 376 16.86 -14.79 -18.00
C THR A 376 17.47 -14.91 -16.60
N ASP A 377 17.15 -13.97 -15.69
CA ASP A 377 17.65 -13.90 -14.31
C ASP A 377 19.12 -14.35 -14.14
N PRO A 378 20.08 -13.68 -14.80
CA PRO A 378 21.47 -14.12 -14.84
C PRO A 378 22.16 -14.11 -13.47
N ASP A 379 21.57 -13.47 -12.50
CA ASP A 379 22.08 -13.29 -11.15
C ASP A 379 21.38 -14.17 -10.10
N ASP A 380 20.42 -15.00 -10.52
CA ASP A 380 19.56 -15.86 -9.66
C ASP A 380 18.88 -15.09 -8.52
N TYR A 381 18.45 -13.83 -8.78
CA TYR A 381 17.70 -13.05 -7.78
C TYR A 381 16.36 -13.69 -7.44
N ARG A 382 15.71 -14.28 -8.46
CA ARG A 382 14.44 -14.99 -8.29
C ARG A 382 14.60 -16.21 -7.40
N GLY A 383 15.74 -16.92 -7.51
CA GLY A 383 16.09 -18.00 -6.60
C GLY A 383 16.23 -17.52 -5.15
N ALA A 384 16.90 -16.38 -4.93
CA ALA A 384 17.05 -15.80 -3.60
C ALA A 384 15.70 -15.37 -2.98
N MET A 385 14.83 -14.73 -3.78
CA MET A 385 13.48 -14.35 -3.34
C MET A 385 12.62 -15.60 -3.03
N LEU A 386 12.63 -16.59 -3.89
CA LEU A 386 11.94 -17.86 -3.67
C LEU A 386 12.39 -18.54 -2.37
N ASP A 387 13.69 -18.56 -2.12
CA ASP A 387 14.25 -19.14 -0.89
C ASP A 387 13.81 -18.37 0.37
N ALA A 388 13.70 -17.05 0.31
CA ALA A 388 13.18 -16.23 1.40
C ALA A 388 11.71 -16.58 1.71
N PHE A 389 10.83 -16.63 0.70
CA PHE A 389 9.43 -17.02 0.88
C PHE A 389 9.26 -18.46 1.41
N VAL A 390 10.08 -19.40 0.93
CA VAL A 390 10.07 -20.79 1.41
C VAL A 390 10.56 -20.88 2.86
N SER A 391 11.59 -20.10 3.23
CA SER A 391 12.16 -20.12 4.59
C SER A 391 11.15 -19.67 5.66
N ARG A 392 10.26 -18.76 5.29
CA ARG A 392 9.17 -18.25 6.14
C ARG A 392 7.87 -19.07 6.06
N GLY A 393 7.83 -20.09 5.20
CA GLY A 393 6.66 -20.99 5.05
C GLY A 393 5.51 -20.38 4.25
N ILE A 394 5.72 -19.26 3.55
CA ILE A 394 4.73 -18.65 2.64
C ILE A 394 4.57 -19.49 1.38
N LEU A 395 5.69 -19.99 0.84
CA LEU A 395 5.72 -20.97 -0.23
C LEU A 395 6.17 -22.33 0.31
N ARG A 396 5.69 -23.42 -0.29
CA ARG A 396 6.03 -24.77 0.11
C ARG A 396 7.39 -25.17 -0.47
N LYS A 397 8.09 -26.08 0.21
CA LYS A 397 9.37 -26.61 -0.29
C LYS A 397 9.22 -27.33 -1.65
N GLU A 398 8.08 -27.99 -1.85
CA GLU A 398 7.74 -28.73 -3.06
C GLU A 398 7.55 -27.78 -4.27
N ASP A 399 7.05 -26.57 -4.02
CA ASP A 399 6.87 -25.55 -5.07
C ASP A 399 8.20 -25.05 -5.63
N ARG A 400 9.31 -25.21 -4.88
CA ARG A 400 10.61 -24.61 -5.21
C ARG A 400 11.13 -24.98 -6.61
N THR A 401 11.02 -26.24 -7.00
CA THR A 401 11.49 -26.70 -8.31
C THR A 401 10.60 -26.18 -9.44
N ALA A 402 9.29 -26.24 -9.25
CA ALA A 402 8.33 -25.80 -10.26
C ALA A 402 8.44 -24.28 -10.50
N LEU A 403 8.52 -23.47 -9.43
CA LEU A 403 8.55 -22.01 -9.52
C LEU A 403 9.90 -21.44 -9.99
N ARG A 404 10.98 -22.23 -9.96
CA ARG A 404 12.27 -21.85 -10.58
C ARG A 404 12.26 -21.94 -12.10
N THR A 405 11.36 -22.74 -12.66
CA THR A 405 11.27 -22.90 -14.11
C THR A 405 10.52 -21.71 -14.70
N PRO A 406 11.09 -20.99 -15.68
CA PRO A 406 10.40 -19.87 -16.34
C PRO A 406 9.00 -20.26 -16.83
N HIS A 407 8.07 -19.33 -16.75
CA HIS A 407 6.69 -19.46 -17.22
C HIS A 407 5.77 -20.41 -16.42
N HIS A 408 6.17 -20.89 -15.23
CA HIS A 408 5.32 -21.75 -14.41
C HIS A 408 4.60 -21.03 -13.25
N VAL A 409 4.84 -19.73 -13.05
CA VAL A 409 4.22 -18.98 -11.94
C VAL A 409 2.73 -18.79 -12.16
N PHE A 410 2.31 -18.53 -13.40
CA PHE A 410 0.90 -18.41 -13.78
C PHE A 410 0.58 -19.28 -14.98
N GLU A 411 -0.66 -19.76 -15.07
CA GLU A 411 -1.15 -20.52 -16.21
C GLU A 411 -1.14 -19.70 -17.50
N ARG A 412 -0.81 -20.34 -18.61
CA ARG A 412 -0.99 -19.73 -19.93
C ARG A 412 -2.43 -19.86 -20.35
N LEU A 413 -3.04 -18.74 -20.71
CA LEU A 413 -4.40 -18.66 -21.24
C LEU A 413 -4.33 -18.35 -22.75
N ASP A 414 -5.03 -19.15 -23.52
CA ASP A 414 -5.32 -18.88 -24.93
C ASP A 414 -6.71 -18.24 -25.02
N LEU A 415 -6.75 -16.91 -24.93
CA LEU A 415 -7.98 -16.13 -24.93
C LEU A 415 -8.40 -15.74 -26.35
N ASP A 416 -9.70 -15.68 -26.59
CA ASP A 416 -10.24 -15.17 -27.85
C ASP A 416 -10.17 -13.63 -27.83
N VAL A 417 -9.24 -13.09 -28.60
CA VAL A 417 -9.07 -11.65 -28.79
C VAL A 417 -9.64 -11.29 -30.16
N PHE A 418 -10.93 -11.01 -30.24
CA PHE A 418 -11.61 -10.61 -31.49
C PHE A 418 -11.38 -9.16 -31.85
N TYR A 419 -10.88 -8.36 -30.92
CA TYR A 419 -10.58 -6.94 -31.08
C TYR A 419 -9.09 -6.72 -30.88
N ASP A 420 -8.58 -5.59 -31.37
CA ASP A 420 -7.24 -5.24 -30.96
C ASP A 420 -7.23 -4.89 -29.44
N VAL A 421 -6.08 -5.06 -28.85
CA VAL A 421 -5.91 -4.87 -27.40
C VAL A 421 -6.16 -3.43 -26.97
N GLU A 422 -5.92 -2.46 -27.87
CA GLU A 422 -6.22 -1.05 -27.68
C GLU A 422 -7.71 -0.82 -27.47
N THR A 423 -8.57 -1.53 -28.23
CA THR A 423 -10.02 -1.48 -28.07
C THR A 423 -10.43 -1.99 -26.69
N ILE A 424 -9.90 -3.15 -26.25
CA ILE A 424 -10.20 -3.70 -24.92
C ILE A 424 -9.81 -2.70 -23.82
N ALA A 425 -8.65 -2.04 -23.97
CA ALA A 425 -8.13 -1.10 -23.01
C ALA A 425 -8.77 0.31 -23.06
N SER A 426 -9.67 0.56 -24.04
CA SER A 426 -10.26 1.88 -24.26
C SER A 426 -11.48 2.15 -23.38
N SER A 427 -12.25 1.13 -23.06
CA SER A 427 -13.45 1.29 -22.24
C SER A 427 -13.79 0.05 -21.40
N ARG A 428 -14.46 0.26 -20.26
CA ARG A 428 -14.98 -0.84 -19.44
C ARG A 428 -16.03 -1.68 -20.19
N ALA A 429 -16.75 -1.08 -21.13
CA ALA A 429 -17.75 -1.81 -21.93
C ALA A 429 -17.08 -2.80 -22.90
N ASP A 430 -15.98 -2.40 -23.55
CA ASP A 430 -15.24 -3.28 -24.44
C ASP A 430 -14.48 -4.36 -23.64
N ALA A 431 -13.94 -4.01 -22.49
CA ALA A 431 -13.38 -4.98 -21.55
C ALA A 431 -14.43 -6.00 -21.07
N TYR A 432 -15.65 -5.55 -20.78
CA TYR A 432 -16.75 -6.45 -20.41
C TYR A 432 -17.09 -7.42 -21.56
N ARG A 433 -17.20 -6.94 -22.81
CA ARG A 433 -17.45 -7.82 -23.99
C ARG A 433 -16.36 -8.86 -24.14
N PHE A 434 -15.09 -8.46 -23.99
CA PHE A 434 -13.97 -9.39 -24.00
C PHE A 434 -14.09 -10.47 -22.92
N LEU A 435 -14.48 -10.10 -21.69
CA LEU A 435 -14.75 -11.06 -20.61
C LEU A 435 -15.92 -11.98 -20.94
N ASP A 436 -16.98 -11.43 -21.51
CA ASP A 436 -18.20 -12.18 -21.89
C ASP A 436 -17.90 -13.22 -22.96
N ASP A 437 -17.14 -12.88 -23.99
CA ASP A 437 -16.68 -13.78 -25.04
C ASP A 437 -15.79 -14.92 -24.48
N ASN A 438 -15.05 -14.65 -23.39
CA ASN A 438 -14.12 -15.58 -22.78
C ASN A 438 -14.60 -16.26 -21.49
N ARG A 439 -15.91 -16.15 -21.12
CA ARG A 439 -16.41 -16.68 -19.83
C ARG A 439 -15.98 -18.13 -19.55
N ARG A 440 -16.04 -19.01 -20.55
CA ARG A 440 -15.68 -20.43 -20.38
C ARG A 440 -14.18 -20.62 -20.12
N LYS A 441 -13.32 -19.85 -20.79
CA LYS A 441 -11.86 -19.91 -20.63
C LYS A 441 -11.40 -19.28 -19.32
N LEU A 442 -12.13 -18.27 -18.85
CA LEU A 442 -11.88 -17.56 -17.60
C LEU A 442 -12.63 -18.15 -16.40
N PHE A 443 -13.35 -19.26 -16.59
CA PHE A 443 -14.19 -19.91 -15.58
C PHE A 443 -15.23 -18.99 -14.92
N ILE A 444 -15.69 -17.98 -15.63
CA ILE A 444 -16.76 -17.07 -15.19
C ILE A 444 -18.10 -17.77 -15.38
N PRO A 445 -18.97 -17.89 -14.35
CA PRO A 445 -20.29 -18.48 -14.52
C PRO A 445 -21.11 -17.76 -15.60
N LEU A 446 -21.87 -18.52 -16.41
CA LEU A 446 -22.58 -17.95 -17.55
C LEU A 446 -23.68 -16.96 -17.14
N ASN A 447 -24.21 -17.13 -15.95
CA ASN A 447 -25.25 -16.29 -15.34
C ASN A 447 -24.74 -15.26 -14.33
N ALA A 448 -23.41 -15.18 -14.12
CA ALA A 448 -22.84 -14.22 -13.17
C ALA A 448 -22.95 -12.79 -13.71
N ASP A 449 -23.31 -11.88 -12.81
CA ASP A 449 -23.20 -10.45 -13.05
C ASP A 449 -21.75 -10.03 -12.80
N VAL A 450 -21.02 -9.80 -13.89
CA VAL A 450 -19.58 -9.50 -13.85
C VAL A 450 -19.37 -8.00 -13.89
N VAL A 451 -18.58 -7.51 -12.96
CA VAL A 451 -18.19 -6.10 -12.89
C VAL A 451 -16.71 -5.95 -13.28
N VAL A 452 -16.44 -5.05 -14.22
CA VAL A 452 -15.06 -4.58 -14.50
C VAL A 452 -14.67 -3.60 -13.39
N ALA A 453 -13.95 -4.12 -12.40
CA ALA A 453 -13.57 -3.35 -11.21
C ALA A 453 -12.50 -2.28 -11.54
N ASP A 454 -11.45 -2.65 -12.30
CA ASP A 454 -10.43 -1.72 -12.78
C ASP A 454 -10.01 -2.08 -14.21
N LEU A 455 -9.69 -1.04 -14.97
CA LEU A 455 -9.09 -1.14 -16.30
C LEU A 455 -8.03 -0.06 -16.42
N SER A 456 -6.78 -0.45 -16.49
CA SER A 456 -5.67 0.50 -16.51
C SER A 456 -4.54 0.05 -17.43
N ARG A 457 -3.69 1.00 -17.82
CA ARG A 457 -2.46 0.78 -18.59
C ARG A 457 -1.27 1.15 -17.74
N ALA A 458 -0.25 0.30 -17.73
CA ALA A 458 0.97 0.52 -16.99
C ALA A 458 2.19 0.46 -17.90
N GLN A 459 2.99 1.52 -17.89
CA GLN A 459 4.29 1.53 -18.55
C GLN A 459 5.39 1.50 -17.50
N LYS A 460 5.97 0.34 -17.33
CA LYS A 460 7.00 0.07 -16.32
C LYS A 460 8.40 0.06 -16.93
N PHE A 461 9.38 0.29 -16.06
CA PHE A 461 10.80 0.23 -16.39
C PHE A 461 11.54 -0.66 -15.40
N THR A 462 12.60 -1.30 -15.88
CA THR A 462 13.54 -1.94 -14.97
C THR A 462 14.38 -0.89 -14.26
N ARG A 463 15.06 -1.27 -13.19
CA ARG A 463 16.01 -0.43 -12.47
C ARG A 463 17.05 0.23 -13.42
N GLU A 464 17.51 -0.49 -14.43
CA GLU A 464 18.47 -0.01 -15.43
C GLU A 464 17.82 0.91 -16.47
N ALA A 465 16.61 1.40 -16.21
CA ALA A 465 15.80 2.24 -17.11
C ALA A 465 15.49 1.59 -18.48
N ARG A 466 15.47 0.26 -18.55
CA ARG A 466 14.97 -0.46 -19.73
C ARG A 466 13.45 -0.46 -19.70
N ARG A 467 12.84 0.00 -20.78
CA ARG A 467 11.38 0.00 -20.94
C ARG A 467 10.88 -1.46 -21.02
N LEU A 468 9.90 -1.78 -20.20
CA LEU A 468 9.17 -3.04 -20.27
C LEU A 468 8.02 -2.94 -21.28
N PRO A 469 7.51 -4.04 -21.81
CA PRO A 469 6.26 -4.04 -22.57
C PRO A 469 5.15 -3.37 -21.77
N GLU A 470 4.33 -2.57 -22.44
CA GLU A 470 3.14 -1.99 -21.81
C GLU A 470 2.20 -3.11 -21.36
N GLN A 471 1.60 -2.91 -20.19
CA GLN A 471 0.68 -3.85 -19.59
C GLN A 471 -0.72 -3.26 -19.57
N ILE A 472 -1.70 -4.01 -20.04
CA ILE A 472 -3.12 -3.74 -19.86
C ILE A 472 -3.58 -4.59 -18.68
N LEU A 473 -4.06 -3.92 -17.66
CA LEU A 473 -4.49 -4.52 -16.40
C LEU A 473 -6.01 -4.47 -16.34
N LEU A 474 -6.64 -5.62 -16.28
CA LEU A 474 -8.09 -5.80 -16.23
C LEU A 474 -8.46 -6.57 -14.97
N GLN A 475 -9.12 -5.91 -14.04
CA GLN A 475 -9.69 -6.54 -12.85
C GLN A 475 -11.18 -6.74 -13.04
N TYR A 476 -11.68 -7.94 -12.76
CA TYR A 476 -13.09 -8.25 -12.80
C TYR A 476 -13.51 -9.09 -11.60
N VAL A 477 -14.74 -8.88 -11.16
CA VAL A 477 -15.32 -9.60 -10.02
C VAL A 477 -16.76 -9.98 -10.29
N TRP A 478 -17.23 -11.01 -9.59
CA TRP A 478 -18.64 -11.35 -9.43
C TRP A 478 -18.89 -11.82 -8.00
N ARG A 479 -20.16 -11.92 -7.61
CA ARG A 479 -20.55 -12.37 -6.27
C ARG A 479 -21.24 -13.71 -6.33
N GLU A 480 -20.99 -14.57 -5.37
CA GLU A 480 -21.72 -15.81 -5.13
C GLU A 480 -22.37 -15.76 -3.74
N ASP A 481 -23.65 -16.05 -3.68
CA ASP A 481 -24.42 -16.06 -2.43
C ASP A 481 -23.98 -17.21 -1.51
N ILE A 482 -23.92 -16.90 -0.23
CA ILE A 482 -23.57 -17.81 0.85
C ILE A 482 -24.60 -17.70 1.97
N GLU A 483 -25.26 -18.82 2.26
CA GLU A 483 -26.12 -18.94 3.44
C GLU A 483 -25.28 -19.20 4.70
N LEU A 484 -25.49 -18.39 5.73
CA LEU A 484 -24.90 -18.55 7.04
C LEU A 484 -25.85 -19.38 7.91
N THR A 485 -25.75 -20.70 7.80
CA THR A 485 -26.59 -21.65 8.56
C THR A 485 -25.75 -22.38 9.59
N GLY A 486 -26.18 -22.31 10.85
CA GLY A 486 -25.54 -23.00 11.98
C GLY A 486 -25.32 -22.12 13.20
N PRO A 487 -25.26 -22.71 14.39
CA PRO A 487 -25.07 -21.98 15.65
C PRO A 487 -23.75 -21.21 15.72
N GLU A 488 -22.75 -21.58 14.92
CA GLU A 488 -21.45 -20.93 14.83
C GLU A 488 -21.54 -19.48 14.30
N PHE A 489 -22.62 -19.14 13.59
CA PHE A 489 -22.87 -17.78 13.07
C PHE A 489 -23.63 -16.87 14.06
N GLY A 490 -24.07 -17.41 15.21
CA GLY A 490 -24.70 -16.63 16.29
C GLY A 490 -25.86 -15.78 15.78
N ARG A 491 -25.80 -14.47 15.95
CA ARG A 491 -26.86 -13.53 15.50
C ARG A 491 -27.04 -13.43 13.99
N PHE A 492 -26.11 -13.94 13.20
CA PHE A 492 -26.19 -13.96 11.74
C PHE A 492 -26.71 -15.29 11.18
N ASP A 493 -27.07 -16.25 12.06
CA ASP A 493 -27.65 -17.53 11.65
C ASP A 493 -28.95 -17.30 10.84
N GLY A 494 -29.08 -17.98 9.71
CA GLY A 494 -30.19 -17.83 8.77
C GLY A 494 -30.13 -16.62 7.85
N GLN A 495 -29.08 -15.82 7.92
CA GLN A 495 -28.85 -14.70 7.00
C GLN A 495 -27.98 -15.13 5.82
N SER A 496 -28.03 -14.36 4.72
CA SER A 496 -27.17 -14.56 3.56
C SER A 496 -26.06 -13.48 3.50
N THR A 497 -24.93 -13.86 2.94
CA THR A 497 -23.85 -12.96 2.55
C THR A 497 -23.35 -13.31 1.16
N THR A 498 -22.41 -12.54 0.62
CA THR A 498 -21.80 -12.83 -0.68
C THR A 498 -20.30 -13.00 -0.56
N MET A 499 -19.77 -13.97 -1.28
CA MET A 499 -18.34 -14.14 -1.48
C MET A 499 -17.94 -13.52 -2.82
N LEU A 500 -16.95 -12.64 -2.80
CA LEU A 500 -16.36 -12.08 -4.01
C LEU A 500 -15.50 -13.13 -4.70
N CYS A 501 -15.71 -13.28 -6.00
CA CYS A 501 -14.90 -14.08 -6.89
C CYS A 501 -14.39 -13.20 -8.03
N GLY A 502 -13.34 -13.61 -8.73
CA GLY A 502 -12.84 -12.82 -9.86
C GLY A 502 -11.38 -13.05 -10.15
N ALA A 503 -10.82 -12.22 -11.02
CA ALA A 503 -9.40 -12.26 -11.33
C ALA A 503 -8.85 -10.91 -11.79
N THR A 504 -7.53 -10.83 -11.76
CA THR A 504 -6.74 -9.81 -12.46
C THR A 504 -6.08 -10.47 -13.67
N LEU A 505 -6.35 -9.94 -14.84
CA LEU A 505 -5.65 -10.27 -16.09
C LEU A 505 -4.65 -9.15 -16.39
N ALA A 506 -3.42 -9.52 -16.68
CA ALA A 506 -2.45 -8.62 -17.28
C ALA A 506 -2.15 -9.11 -18.70
N LEU A 507 -2.42 -8.27 -19.68
CA LEU A 507 -2.17 -8.54 -21.10
C LEU A 507 -1.01 -7.68 -21.60
N ASN A 508 -0.22 -8.20 -22.53
CA ASN A 508 0.75 -7.40 -23.26
C ASN A 508 0.11 -6.74 -24.49
N GLN A 509 0.88 -5.95 -25.25
CA GLN A 509 0.43 -5.25 -26.44
C GLN A 509 -0.12 -6.17 -27.56
N ASN A 510 0.25 -7.46 -27.54
CA ASN A 510 -0.23 -8.45 -28.50
C ASN A 510 -1.49 -9.19 -28.03
N GLY A 511 -2.03 -8.86 -26.85
CA GLY A 511 -3.16 -9.56 -26.24
C GLY A 511 -2.81 -10.89 -25.56
N GLU A 512 -1.51 -11.21 -25.42
CA GLU A 512 -1.08 -12.39 -24.70
C GLU A 512 -1.23 -12.18 -23.20
N CYS A 513 -1.80 -13.15 -22.51
CA CYS A 513 -1.93 -13.13 -21.05
C CYS A 513 -0.56 -13.37 -20.40
N ILE A 514 -0.03 -12.33 -19.76
CA ILE A 514 1.26 -12.41 -19.03
C ILE A 514 1.08 -12.74 -17.54
N ALA A 515 -0.11 -12.51 -16.99
CA ALA A 515 -0.48 -12.93 -15.64
C ALA A 515 -2.00 -13.06 -15.53
N TRP A 516 -2.43 -14.10 -14.80
CA TRP A 516 -3.83 -14.32 -14.45
C TRP A 516 -3.90 -14.78 -13.00
N SER A 517 -4.23 -13.86 -12.12
CA SER A 517 -4.35 -14.10 -10.69
C SER A 517 -5.83 -14.12 -10.30
N ARG A 518 -6.33 -15.26 -9.81
CA ARG A 518 -7.75 -15.49 -9.65
C ARG A 518 -8.15 -15.95 -8.24
N LYS A 519 -9.40 -15.67 -7.92
CA LYS A 519 -10.14 -16.19 -6.77
C LYS A 519 -11.37 -16.93 -7.27
N PRO A 520 -11.32 -18.27 -7.32
CA PRO A 520 -12.33 -19.08 -7.98
C PRO A 520 -13.68 -19.04 -7.25
N GLY A 521 -14.76 -19.13 -8.02
CA GLY A 521 -16.11 -19.41 -7.55
C GLY A 521 -16.47 -20.88 -7.69
N THR A 522 -17.64 -21.26 -7.17
CA THR A 522 -18.13 -22.64 -7.15
C THR A 522 -18.80 -23.08 -8.46
N GLN A 523 -19.10 -22.15 -9.37
CA GLN A 523 -19.96 -22.36 -10.54
C GLN A 523 -19.20 -22.26 -11.88
N ALA A 524 -17.91 -22.61 -11.90
CA ALA A 524 -17.13 -22.58 -13.14
C ALA A 524 -17.81 -23.40 -14.26
N PRO A 525 -18.02 -22.82 -15.47
CA PRO A 525 -18.77 -23.46 -16.56
C PRO A 525 -17.95 -24.55 -17.25
N GLY A 526 -18.65 -25.51 -17.85
CA GLY A 526 -18.06 -26.58 -18.67
C GLY A 526 -17.82 -27.90 -17.90
N THR A 527 -17.48 -28.94 -18.68
CA THR A 527 -17.31 -30.33 -18.23
C THR A 527 -15.86 -30.79 -18.26
N THR A 528 -14.93 -29.90 -18.58
CA THR A 528 -13.49 -30.22 -18.63
C THR A 528 -12.93 -30.53 -17.24
N ARG A 529 -11.81 -31.27 -17.21
CA ARG A 529 -11.09 -31.53 -15.96
C ARG A 529 -10.64 -30.23 -15.28
N ALA A 530 -10.25 -29.22 -16.06
CA ALA A 530 -9.87 -27.91 -15.55
C ALA A 530 -11.05 -27.19 -14.88
N ALA A 531 -12.24 -27.16 -15.53
CA ALA A 531 -13.44 -26.58 -14.93
C ALA A 531 -13.89 -27.33 -13.66
N ALA A 532 -13.71 -28.67 -13.62
CA ALA A 532 -14.01 -29.44 -12.40
C ALA A 532 -13.03 -29.09 -11.27
N ALA A 533 -11.74 -28.95 -11.56
CA ALA A 533 -10.73 -28.53 -10.59
C ALA A 533 -11.00 -27.10 -10.08
N GLU A 534 -11.44 -26.19 -10.97
CA GLU A 534 -11.76 -24.83 -10.60
C GLU A 534 -12.97 -24.77 -9.64
N ARG A 535 -14.05 -25.55 -9.92
CA ARG A 535 -15.19 -25.67 -9.00
C ARG A 535 -14.78 -26.21 -7.64
N GLU A 536 -13.86 -27.18 -7.59
CA GLU A 536 -13.35 -27.72 -6.34
C GLU A 536 -12.57 -26.69 -5.53
N LEU A 537 -11.68 -25.92 -6.19
CA LEU A 537 -10.98 -24.81 -5.55
C LEU A 537 -11.98 -23.76 -5.01
N GLY A 538 -13.02 -23.43 -5.78
CA GLY A 538 -14.09 -22.54 -5.35
C GLY A 538 -14.84 -23.06 -4.14
N ARG A 539 -15.12 -24.38 -4.08
CA ARG A 539 -15.79 -25.01 -2.95
C ARG A 539 -14.94 -24.96 -1.67
N VAL A 540 -13.67 -25.29 -1.78
CA VAL A 540 -12.72 -25.17 -0.64
C VAL A 540 -12.65 -23.73 -0.16
N ARG A 541 -12.57 -22.76 -1.08
CA ARG A 541 -12.54 -21.34 -0.72
C ARG A 541 -13.84 -20.90 -0.04
N ARG A 542 -15.00 -21.38 -0.49
CA ARG A 542 -16.29 -21.10 0.13
C ARG A 542 -16.35 -21.60 1.57
N GLU A 543 -15.85 -22.79 1.84
CA GLU A 543 -15.72 -23.34 3.19
C GLU A 543 -14.81 -22.49 4.07
N GLN A 544 -13.62 -22.15 3.56
CA GLN A 544 -12.67 -21.27 4.27
C GLN A 544 -13.26 -19.89 4.59
N PHE A 545 -14.05 -19.32 3.69
CA PHE A 545 -14.74 -18.05 3.90
C PHE A 545 -15.79 -18.17 5.04
N ARG A 546 -16.59 -19.23 5.05
CA ARG A 546 -17.55 -19.50 6.14
C ARG A 546 -16.84 -19.70 7.49
N ASP A 547 -15.77 -20.47 7.50
CA ASP A 547 -14.97 -20.74 8.71
C ASP A 547 -14.33 -19.44 9.23
N ALA A 548 -13.85 -18.57 8.36
CA ALA A 548 -13.32 -17.28 8.74
C ALA A 548 -14.38 -16.39 9.40
N ILE A 549 -15.60 -16.31 8.84
CA ILE A 549 -16.72 -15.58 9.45
C ILE A 549 -17.01 -16.15 10.85
N ALA A 550 -17.22 -17.45 10.96
CA ALA A 550 -17.54 -18.11 12.22
C ALA A 550 -16.43 -17.90 13.28
N SER A 551 -15.17 -17.95 12.87
CA SER A 551 -14.01 -17.69 13.73
C SER A 551 -14.00 -16.26 14.26
N ARG A 552 -14.25 -15.26 13.38
CA ARG A 552 -14.29 -13.86 13.77
C ARG A 552 -15.49 -13.51 14.64
N ILE A 553 -16.64 -14.15 14.42
CA ILE A 553 -17.82 -14.03 15.31
C ILE A 553 -17.47 -14.55 16.72
N ARG A 554 -16.87 -15.74 16.81
CA ARG A 554 -16.45 -16.33 18.11
C ARG A 554 -15.43 -15.45 18.84
N ALA A 555 -14.54 -14.81 18.10
CA ALA A 555 -13.55 -13.88 18.66
C ALA A 555 -14.12 -12.49 18.98
N GLY A 556 -15.40 -12.23 18.71
CA GLY A 556 -16.01 -10.91 18.93
C GLY A 556 -15.50 -9.82 17.97
N ARG A 557 -14.95 -10.20 16.82
CA ARG A 557 -14.29 -9.28 15.86
C ARG A 557 -15.25 -8.71 14.79
N ILE A 558 -16.54 -9.03 14.84
CA ILE A 558 -17.56 -8.50 13.93
C ILE A 558 -18.60 -7.71 14.69
N GLY A 559 -18.79 -6.44 14.36
CA GLY A 559 -19.83 -5.55 14.88
C GLY A 559 -20.85 -5.15 13.81
N THR A 560 -21.93 -4.47 14.22
CA THR A 560 -23.02 -4.01 13.32
C THR A 560 -23.04 -2.51 13.10
N THR A 561 -22.26 -1.73 13.86
CA THR A 561 -22.19 -0.28 13.74
C THR A 561 -20.75 0.18 13.75
N LEU A 562 -20.42 1.06 12.81
CA LEU A 562 -19.30 1.97 13.02
C LEU A 562 -19.72 2.88 14.18
N GLY A 563 -18.89 3.01 15.19
CA GLY A 563 -19.07 4.04 16.22
C GLY A 563 -19.16 5.42 15.55
N SER A 564 -19.75 6.40 16.24
CA SER A 564 -19.62 7.81 15.84
C SER A 564 -18.12 8.18 15.73
N ALA A 565 -17.78 9.30 15.10
CA ALA A 565 -16.39 9.79 15.06
C ALA A 565 -15.73 9.84 16.46
N LYS A 566 -16.53 10.11 17.50
CA LYS A 566 -16.10 9.97 18.92
C LYS A 566 -15.88 8.52 19.34
N GLY A 567 -16.60 7.56 18.75
CA GLY A 567 -16.43 6.13 18.97
C GLY A 567 -15.23 5.54 18.21
N LEU A 568 -14.79 6.19 17.14
CA LEU A 568 -13.56 5.81 16.41
C LEU A 568 -12.31 6.10 17.25
N LEU A 569 -12.37 7.06 18.14
CA LEU A 569 -11.30 7.36 19.11
C LEU A 569 -11.30 6.43 20.32
N ALA A 570 -12.38 5.67 20.51
CA ALA A 570 -12.47 4.68 21.57
C ALA A 570 -12.06 3.30 21.01
N SER A 571 -11.25 2.55 21.73
CA SER A 571 -10.80 1.18 21.45
C SER A 571 -11.93 0.13 21.29
N ASN A 572 -13.16 0.57 21.02
CA ASN A 572 -14.37 -0.26 21.09
C ASN A 572 -15.02 -0.54 19.73
N THR A 573 -14.40 -0.15 18.60
CA THR A 573 -14.95 -0.45 17.29
C THR A 573 -14.44 -1.82 16.81
N PRO A 574 -15.34 -2.71 16.40
CA PRO A 574 -14.91 -4.02 15.91
C PRO A 574 -14.13 -3.86 14.60
N PRO A 575 -13.06 -4.64 14.37
CA PRO A 575 -12.22 -4.54 13.18
C PRO A 575 -12.95 -4.88 11.88
N ILE A 576 -14.13 -5.50 11.97
CA ILE A 576 -15.03 -5.76 10.83
C ILE A 576 -16.43 -5.32 11.18
N THR A 577 -17.05 -4.59 10.27
CA THR A 577 -18.45 -4.22 10.35
C THR A 577 -19.29 -5.09 9.42
N ALA A 578 -20.45 -5.54 9.91
CA ALA A 578 -21.47 -6.19 9.09
C ALA A 578 -22.59 -5.21 8.80
N ARG A 579 -22.80 -4.89 7.53
CA ARG A 579 -23.88 -4.00 7.06
C ARG A 579 -24.89 -4.81 6.23
N THR A 580 -26.15 -4.43 6.28
CA THR A 580 -27.15 -5.01 5.37
C THR A 580 -27.18 -4.20 4.08
N VAL A 581 -26.91 -4.86 2.95
CA VAL A 581 -26.93 -4.28 1.62
C VAL A 581 -27.74 -5.22 0.72
N ASP A 582 -28.73 -4.69 0.03
CA ASP A 582 -29.61 -5.45 -0.90
C ASP A 582 -30.25 -6.72 -0.28
N GLY A 583 -30.55 -6.66 1.02
CA GLY A 583 -31.16 -7.76 1.77
C GLY A 583 -30.19 -8.86 2.26
N GLY A 584 -28.90 -8.73 1.99
CA GLY A 584 -27.85 -9.61 2.48
C GLY A 584 -26.83 -8.88 3.35
N LEU A 585 -25.99 -9.63 4.05
CA LEU A 585 -24.88 -9.07 4.84
C LEU A 585 -23.68 -8.77 3.94
N ARG A 586 -23.07 -7.64 4.16
CA ARG A 586 -21.74 -7.30 3.63
C ARG A 586 -20.79 -7.04 4.79
N PHE A 587 -19.62 -7.65 4.73
CA PHE A 587 -18.55 -7.45 5.71
C PHE A 587 -17.52 -6.49 5.14
N GLU A 588 -17.11 -5.51 5.95
CA GLU A 588 -16.12 -4.50 5.54
C GLU A 588 -15.11 -4.32 6.68
N LEU A 589 -13.85 -4.15 6.33
CA LEU A 589 -12.83 -3.75 7.29
C LEU A 589 -13.21 -2.37 7.83
N ALA A 590 -13.21 -2.22 9.13
CA ALA A 590 -13.36 -0.90 9.74
C ALA A 590 -12.11 -0.05 9.45
N PRO A 591 -12.21 1.29 9.48
CA PRO A 591 -11.04 2.15 9.45
C PRO A 591 -10.03 1.66 10.48
N HIS A 592 -8.75 1.66 10.10
CA HIS A 592 -7.74 0.98 10.88
C HIS A 592 -7.52 1.66 12.23
N PHE A 593 -7.44 0.85 13.27
CA PHE A 593 -7.24 1.33 14.63
C PHE A 593 -5.80 1.06 15.01
N GLY A 594 -5.07 2.13 15.29
CA GLY A 594 -3.73 2.02 15.83
C GLY A 594 -3.70 1.15 17.10
N ILE A 595 -2.60 0.79 17.47
CA ILE A 595 -1.89 0.33 18.68
C ILE A 595 -2.71 -0.41 19.79
N HIS A 596 -3.98 -0.08 20.03
CA HIS A 596 -4.77 -0.67 21.12
C HIS A 596 -5.27 -2.09 20.84
N ASP A 597 -5.22 -2.56 19.60
CA ASP A 597 -5.70 -3.90 19.23
C ASP A 597 -4.86 -5.02 19.87
N ASP A 598 -3.58 -4.77 20.13
CA ASP A 598 -2.67 -5.75 20.75
C ASP A 598 -2.74 -5.80 22.30
N LYS A 599 -3.19 -4.71 22.96
CA LYS A 599 -3.30 -4.67 24.43
C LYS A 599 -4.52 -5.41 24.95
N ASP A 600 -5.65 -5.30 24.25
CA ASP A 600 -6.90 -5.97 24.67
C ASP A 600 -6.79 -7.48 24.55
N ASP A 601 -6.02 -8.00 23.59
CA ASP A 601 -5.77 -9.43 23.42
C ASP A 601 -4.81 -10.01 24.48
N ALA A 602 -3.87 -9.22 24.99
CA ALA A 602 -2.92 -9.65 26.03
C ALA A 602 -3.57 -9.77 27.43
N GLN A 603 -4.74 -9.14 27.64
CA GLN A 603 -5.46 -9.18 28.92
C GLN A 603 -6.66 -10.13 28.96
N GLY A 604 -6.83 -11.04 27.98
CA GLY A 604 -7.94 -11.99 27.94
C GLY A 604 -9.28 -11.27 27.79
N GLY A 605 -9.48 -10.70 26.61
CA GLY A 605 -10.51 -9.75 26.24
C GLY A 605 -11.85 -9.88 26.94
N ARG A 606 -12.34 -8.82 27.51
CA ARG A 606 -13.76 -8.74 27.88
C ARG A 606 -14.58 -8.74 26.59
N PRO A 607 -15.63 -9.57 26.50
CA PRO A 607 -16.49 -9.53 25.32
C PRO A 607 -17.06 -8.12 25.17
N TRP A 608 -17.02 -7.59 23.94
CA TRP A 608 -17.59 -6.29 23.57
C TRP A 608 -19.04 -6.20 24.08
N GLN A 609 -19.27 -5.43 25.13
CA GLN A 609 -20.63 -5.16 25.59
C GLN A 609 -21.23 -4.08 24.69
N ILE A 610 -22.16 -4.51 23.85
CA ILE A 610 -23.00 -3.60 23.07
C ILE A 610 -23.94 -2.91 24.06
N SER A 611 -23.73 -1.62 24.35
CA SER A 611 -24.78 -0.81 24.97
C SER A 611 -25.91 -0.66 23.95
N SER A 612 -27.06 -1.18 24.32
CA SER A 612 -28.34 -1.12 23.63
C SER A 612 -28.79 0.31 23.34
#